data_77358fd84acb8cf137e553113f104b6c
#
_entry.id   77358fd84acb8cf137e553113f104b6c
#
_cell.length_a   1.000
_cell.length_b   1.000
_cell.length_c   1.000
_cell.angle_alpha   90.00
_cell.angle_beta   90.00
_cell.angle_gamma   90.00
#
_symmetry.space_group_name_H-M   'P 1'
#
loop_
_entity.id
_entity.type
_entity.pdbx_description
1 polymer ?
#
loop_
_entity_poly.entity_id
_entity_poly.type
_entity_poly.pdbx_seq_one_letter_code
_entity_poly.pdbx_strand_id
1 'polypeptide(L)'
;MDVGPGTGINTEYFNMDTVEMIYGAEPSEAMQSKLYDTVKNMGWEGKYRVMECGAESESLIPALKKQGLIKEDGNTEIFDTIVCGKVLCSVPNPKETIEGLVKLLKPGGKFMFNEHIRNRCETKNGSYLARTVQRLVMIFGWQSTMAGCDLERDTADYIEQAGEWEDKRLTYVTEWAAVPFVFGWYAKHG
;
A
#
# COMPACT_ATOMS: atom_id res chain seq x y z
N MET A 1 9.90 -0.64 -2.57
CA MET A 1 9.15 -1.79 -2.02
C MET A 1 7.75 -1.77 -2.58
N ASP A 2 7.18 -2.92 -2.94
CA ASP A 2 5.80 -3.10 -3.42
C ASP A 2 5.01 -3.88 -2.36
N VAL A 3 4.00 -3.26 -1.76
CA VAL A 3 3.23 -3.80 -0.64
C VAL A 3 1.90 -4.33 -1.14
N GLY A 4 1.64 -5.62 -0.94
CA GLY A 4 0.45 -6.32 -1.42
C GLY A 4 0.31 -6.29 -2.95
N PRO A 5 1.36 -6.70 -3.71
CA PRO A 5 1.31 -6.68 -5.16
C PRO A 5 0.22 -7.57 -5.77
N GLY A 6 -0.33 -8.49 -4.99
CA GLY A 6 -1.30 -9.45 -5.48
C GLY A 6 -0.74 -10.31 -6.60
N THR A 7 -1.39 -10.29 -7.75
CA THR A 7 -0.92 -10.99 -8.96
C THR A 7 0.08 -10.18 -9.78
N GLY A 8 0.49 -9.00 -9.32
CA GLY A 8 1.43 -8.12 -10.03
C GLY A 8 0.77 -7.16 -11.03
N ILE A 9 -0.50 -6.81 -10.85
CA ILE A 9 -1.21 -5.88 -11.77
C ILE A 9 -0.51 -4.52 -11.86
N ASN A 10 0.10 -4.05 -10.76
CA ASN A 10 0.77 -2.76 -10.72
C ASN A 10 2.20 -2.79 -11.31
N THR A 11 2.74 -3.98 -11.62
CA THR A 11 4.13 -4.08 -12.10
C THR A 11 4.35 -3.35 -13.42
N GLU A 12 3.35 -3.30 -14.30
CA GLU A 12 3.45 -2.60 -15.59
C GLU A 12 3.72 -1.09 -15.46
N TYR A 13 3.46 -0.49 -14.29
CA TYR A 13 3.69 0.94 -14.04
C TYR A 13 5.11 1.24 -13.53
N PHE A 14 5.92 0.21 -13.22
CA PHE A 14 7.30 0.43 -12.80
C PHE A 14 8.22 0.63 -14.00
N ASN A 15 9.00 1.71 -13.95
CA ASN A 15 10.03 1.94 -14.96
C ASN A 15 11.32 1.20 -14.57
N MET A 16 11.55 0.03 -15.16
CA MET A 16 12.69 -0.82 -14.82
C MET A 16 14.05 -0.28 -15.27
N ASP A 17 14.08 0.78 -16.08
CA ASP A 17 15.36 1.46 -16.42
C ASP A 17 15.87 2.27 -15.22
N THR A 18 14.97 2.72 -14.37
CA THR A 18 15.30 3.54 -13.19
C THR A 18 15.24 2.77 -11.87
N VAL A 19 14.65 1.57 -11.86
CA VAL A 19 14.53 0.72 -10.67
C VAL A 19 15.69 -0.24 -10.59
N GLU A 20 16.39 -0.25 -9.45
CA GLU A 20 17.46 -1.20 -9.16
C GLU A 20 16.88 -2.56 -8.71
N MET A 21 16.04 -2.55 -7.69
CA MET A 21 15.43 -3.75 -7.12
C MET A 21 14.06 -3.44 -6.50
N ILE A 22 13.10 -4.33 -6.73
CA ILE A 22 11.78 -4.32 -6.09
C ILE A 22 11.69 -5.48 -5.11
N TYR A 23 11.15 -5.22 -3.93
CA TYR A 23 10.80 -6.22 -2.92
C TYR A 23 9.29 -6.20 -2.76
N GLY A 24 8.61 -7.26 -3.23
CA GLY A 24 7.16 -7.40 -3.17
C GLY A 24 6.75 -8.21 -1.95
N ALA A 25 6.04 -7.62 -1.00
CA ALA A 25 5.52 -8.30 0.18
C ALA A 25 4.08 -8.76 -0.07
N GLU A 26 3.87 -10.07 -0.26
CA GLU A 26 2.57 -10.68 -0.56
C GLU A 26 2.33 -11.88 0.37
N PRO A 27 1.31 -11.83 1.26
CA PRO A 27 1.06 -12.93 2.20
C PRO A 27 0.30 -14.11 1.59
N SER A 28 -0.43 -13.92 0.48
CA SER A 28 -1.26 -14.96 -0.12
C SER A 28 -0.47 -15.87 -1.04
N GLU A 29 -0.30 -17.14 -0.67
CA GLU A 29 0.38 -18.15 -1.50
C GLU A 29 -0.20 -18.25 -2.92
N ALA A 30 -1.54 -18.19 -3.03
CA ALA A 30 -2.22 -18.23 -4.33
C ALA A 30 -1.91 -17.01 -5.21
N MET A 31 -1.67 -15.84 -4.61
CA MET A 31 -1.26 -14.64 -5.34
C MET A 31 0.23 -14.66 -5.66
N GLN A 32 1.08 -15.13 -4.75
CA GLN A 32 2.52 -15.27 -4.97
C GLN A 32 2.82 -16.09 -6.21
N SER A 33 2.16 -17.24 -6.41
CA SER A 33 2.34 -18.08 -7.58
C SER A 33 2.10 -17.30 -8.88
N LYS A 34 1.01 -16.54 -8.95
CA LYS A 34 0.69 -15.70 -10.11
C LYS A 34 1.66 -14.53 -10.28
N LEU A 35 2.11 -13.94 -9.16
CA LEU A 35 3.10 -12.87 -9.15
C LEU A 35 4.44 -13.35 -9.72
N TYR A 36 4.89 -14.55 -9.36
CA TYR A 36 6.09 -15.16 -9.94
C TYR A 36 5.95 -15.33 -11.48
N ASP A 37 4.79 -15.80 -11.95
CA ASP A 37 4.52 -15.91 -13.38
C ASP A 37 4.55 -14.53 -14.07
N THR A 38 3.95 -13.52 -13.45
CA THR A 38 3.96 -12.15 -13.97
C THR A 38 5.39 -11.60 -14.06
N VAL A 39 6.17 -11.69 -13.00
CA VAL A 39 7.58 -11.25 -12.95
C VAL A 39 8.41 -11.95 -14.01
N LYS A 40 8.24 -13.25 -14.19
CA LYS A 40 8.92 -14.06 -15.21
C LYS A 40 8.53 -13.63 -16.62
N ASN A 41 7.24 -13.49 -16.88
CA ASN A 41 6.74 -13.08 -18.20
C ASN A 41 7.23 -11.67 -18.61
N MET A 42 7.51 -10.82 -17.64
CA MET A 42 8.10 -9.48 -17.86
C MET A 42 9.63 -9.50 -17.94
N GLY A 43 10.28 -10.62 -17.68
CA GLY A 43 11.74 -10.74 -17.66
C GLY A 43 12.39 -10.00 -16.46
N TRP A 44 11.69 -9.90 -15.33
CA TRP A 44 12.13 -9.11 -14.15
C TRP A 44 12.69 -9.96 -13.01
N GLU A 45 12.95 -11.24 -13.23
CA GLU A 45 13.45 -12.20 -12.23
C GLU A 45 14.74 -11.72 -11.52
N GLY A 46 15.55 -10.91 -12.21
CA GLY A 46 16.76 -10.30 -11.65
C GLY A 46 16.50 -9.02 -10.84
N LYS A 47 15.33 -8.39 -10.98
CA LYS A 47 15.01 -7.08 -10.38
C LYS A 47 13.77 -7.08 -9.48
N TYR A 48 13.08 -8.21 -9.34
CA TYR A 48 11.91 -8.33 -8.46
C TYR A 48 12.06 -9.54 -7.52
N ARG A 49 11.97 -9.30 -6.23
CA ARG A 49 12.02 -10.34 -5.18
C ARG A 49 10.67 -10.44 -4.49
N VAL A 50 10.01 -11.57 -4.65
CA VAL A 50 8.79 -11.87 -3.93
C VAL A 50 9.14 -12.31 -2.51
N MET A 51 8.54 -11.67 -1.50
CA MET A 51 8.66 -12.01 -0.08
C MET A 51 7.30 -12.55 0.40
N GLU A 52 7.31 -13.75 0.93
CA GLU A 52 6.14 -14.45 1.46
C GLU A 52 5.79 -13.92 2.86
N CYS A 53 5.31 -12.67 2.92
CA CYS A 53 5.02 -11.98 4.18
C CYS A 53 3.92 -10.94 4.01
N GLY A 54 3.25 -10.61 5.11
CA GLY A 54 2.34 -9.47 5.18
C GLY A 54 3.08 -8.14 5.30
N ALA A 55 2.30 -7.05 5.33
CA ALA A 55 2.81 -5.70 5.48
C ALA A 55 3.07 -5.31 6.95
N GLU A 56 2.51 -6.06 7.90
CA GLU A 56 2.65 -5.83 9.33
C GLU A 56 4.10 -6.06 9.77
N SER A 57 4.59 -5.24 10.69
CA SER A 57 6.00 -5.26 11.14
C SER A 57 6.45 -6.65 11.63
N GLU A 58 5.57 -7.40 12.31
CA GLU A 58 5.85 -8.74 12.83
C GLU A 58 6.17 -9.76 11.72
N SER A 59 5.58 -9.58 10.54
CA SER A 59 5.79 -10.42 9.36
C SER A 59 6.89 -9.88 8.45
N LEU A 60 6.87 -8.57 8.23
CA LEU A 60 7.73 -7.89 7.27
C LEU A 60 9.19 -7.79 7.72
N ILE A 61 9.44 -7.42 8.98
CA ILE A 61 10.82 -7.22 9.48
C ILE A 61 11.67 -8.50 9.41
N PRO A 62 11.16 -9.69 9.84
CA PRO A 62 11.89 -10.94 9.64
C PRO A 62 12.18 -11.25 8.17
N ALA A 63 11.23 -10.97 7.26
CA ALA A 63 11.42 -11.19 5.84
C ALA A 63 12.51 -10.28 5.25
N LEU A 64 12.54 -9.00 5.63
CA LEU A 64 13.57 -8.04 5.23
C LEU A 64 14.97 -8.42 5.77
N LYS A 65 15.05 -8.93 7.01
CA LYS A 65 16.29 -9.48 7.57
C LYS A 65 16.79 -10.69 6.80
N LYS A 66 15.88 -11.60 6.41
CA LYS A 66 16.21 -12.77 5.57
C LYS A 66 16.76 -12.36 4.19
N GLN A 67 16.31 -11.23 3.65
CA GLN A 67 16.85 -10.64 2.42
C GLN A 67 18.17 -9.86 2.63
N GLY A 68 18.65 -9.73 3.86
CA GLY A 68 19.87 -8.99 4.20
C GLY A 68 19.72 -7.46 4.10
N LEU A 69 18.49 -6.94 4.08
CA LEU A 69 18.21 -5.51 3.95
C LEU A 69 18.32 -4.77 5.28
N ILE A 70 17.94 -5.42 6.37
CA ILE A 70 18.07 -4.88 7.73
C ILE A 70 19.27 -5.57 8.37
N LYS A 71 20.30 -4.78 8.69
CA LYS A 71 21.52 -5.22 9.34
C LYS A 71 21.43 -5.16 10.87
N GLU A 72 22.43 -5.69 11.56
CA GLU A 72 22.51 -5.68 13.02
C GLU A 72 22.69 -4.26 13.62
N ASP A 73 23.13 -3.28 12.83
CA ASP A 73 23.21 -1.88 13.22
C ASP A 73 21.86 -1.21 13.49
N GLY A 74 20.76 -1.93 13.15
CA GLY A 74 19.40 -1.48 13.42
C GLY A 74 18.88 -0.41 12.46
N ASN A 75 19.61 -0.04 11.41
CA ASN A 75 19.10 0.88 10.40
C ASN A 75 17.94 0.25 9.64
N THR A 76 16.78 0.89 9.72
CA THR A 76 15.55 0.47 9.05
C THR A 76 15.18 1.35 7.86
N GLU A 77 15.83 2.49 7.64
CA GLU A 77 15.56 3.41 6.54
C GLU A 77 16.23 2.91 5.25
N ILE A 78 15.58 1.95 4.58
CA ILE A 78 16.18 1.14 3.51
C ILE A 78 15.55 1.37 2.13
N PHE A 79 14.33 1.91 2.06
CA PHE A 79 13.62 2.07 0.79
C PHE A 79 13.55 3.52 0.32
N ASP A 80 13.86 3.75 -0.95
CA ASP A 80 13.67 5.04 -1.61
C ASP A 80 12.19 5.28 -1.92
N THR A 81 11.44 4.20 -2.17
CA THR A 81 9.99 4.27 -2.48
C THR A 81 9.27 3.06 -1.91
N ILE A 82 8.12 3.30 -1.28
CA ILE A 82 7.14 2.28 -0.88
C ILE A 82 5.86 2.55 -1.67
N VAL A 83 5.33 1.50 -2.30
CA VAL A 83 4.09 1.55 -3.09
C VAL A 83 3.05 0.65 -2.45
N CYS A 84 1.84 1.18 -2.22
CA CYS A 84 0.69 0.47 -1.68
C CYS A 84 -0.50 0.65 -2.64
N GLY A 85 -0.93 -0.43 -3.28
CA GLY A 85 -2.03 -0.39 -4.23
C GLY A 85 -3.21 -1.25 -3.81
N LYS A 86 -4.24 -0.66 -3.19
CA LYS A 86 -5.45 -1.35 -2.69
C LYS A 86 -5.14 -2.43 -1.65
N VAL A 87 -4.20 -2.14 -0.76
CA VAL A 87 -3.75 -3.06 0.30
C VAL A 87 -4.03 -2.49 1.69
N LEU A 88 -3.83 -1.19 1.90
CA LEU A 88 -4.01 -0.57 3.22
C LEU A 88 -5.48 -0.57 3.68
N CYS A 89 -6.42 -0.66 2.74
CA CYS A 89 -7.82 -0.87 3.05
C CYS A 89 -8.10 -2.27 3.63
N SER A 90 -7.20 -3.25 3.45
CA SER A 90 -7.41 -4.65 3.84
C SER A 90 -6.54 -5.14 5.00
N VAL A 91 -5.43 -4.45 5.32
CA VAL A 91 -4.57 -4.86 6.45
C VAL A 91 -5.30 -4.80 7.79
N PRO A 92 -5.02 -5.68 8.75
CA PRO A 92 -5.73 -5.72 10.05
C PRO A 92 -5.60 -4.42 10.84
N ASN A 93 -4.39 -3.91 11.02
CA ASN A 93 -4.06 -2.73 11.82
C ASN A 93 -3.46 -1.62 10.92
N PRO A 94 -4.28 -0.86 10.17
CA PRO A 94 -3.76 0.04 9.14
C PRO A 94 -2.85 1.14 9.67
N LYS A 95 -3.12 1.71 10.84
CA LYS A 95 -2.29 2.77 11.43
C LYS A 95 -0.89 2.25 11.78
N GLU A 96 -0.82 1.15 12.54
CA GLU A 96 0.43 0.52 12.95
C GLU A 96 1.23 0.01 11.75
N THR A 97 0.55 -0.56 10.76
CA THR A 97 1.17 -1.01 9.51
C THR A 97 1.78 0.16 8.74
N ILE A 98 1.04 1.27 8.57
CA ILE A 98 1.54 2.47 7.89
C ILE A 98 2.72 3.07 8.63
N GLU A 99 2.66 3.21 9.97
CA GLU A 99 3.77 3.69 10.79
C GLU A 99 5.01 2.81 10.63
N GLY A 100 4.83 1.49 10.61
CA GLY A 100 5.92 0.53 10.36
C GLY A 100 6.56 0.71 8.98
N LEU A 101 5.74 0.88 7.95
CA LEU A 101 6.20 1.12 6.58
C LEU A 101 6.94 2.46 6.43
N VAL A 102 6.42 3.53 7.06
CA VAL A 102 7.07 4.86 7.02
C VAL A 102 8.45 4.85 7.67
N LYS A 103 8.66 4.04 8.72
CA LYS A 103 9.99 3.85 9.33
C LYS A 103 11.00 3.17 8.39
N LEU A 104 10.51 2.44 7.39
CA LEU A 104 11.38 1.80 6.39
C LEU A 104 11.78 2.73 5.23
N LEU A 105 11.15 3.91 5.11
CA LEU A 105 11.52 4.92 4.12
C LEU A 105 12.79 5.65 4.53
N LYS A 106 13.70 5.82 3.58
CA LYS A 106 14.84 6.74 3.70
C LYS A 106 14.36 8.19 3.84
N PRO A 107 15.16 9.07 4.43
CA PRO A 107 14.97 10.52 4.29
C PRO A 107 14.83 10.91 2.82
N GLY A 108 13.85 11.75 2.47
CA GLY A 108 13.50 12.10 1.09
C GLY A 108 12.79 11.00 0.29
N GLY A 109 12.59 9.83 0.88
CA GLY A 109 11.88 8.70 0.24
C GLY A 109 10.39 8.97 0.05
N LYS A 110 9.75 8.26 -0.89
CA LYS A 110 8.35 8.48 -1.25
C LYS A 110 7.45 7.32 -0.83
N PHE A 111 6.35 7.64 -0.16
CA PHE A 111 5.24 6.75 0.11
C PHE A 111 4.15 6.98 -0.94
N MET A 112 4.00 6.06 -1.88
CA MET A 112 3.02 6.14 -2.97
C MET A 112 1.86 5.20 -2.70
N PHE A 113 0.64 5.62 -2.99
CA PHE A 113 -0.52 4.78 -2.71
C PHE A 113 -1.70 5.08 -3.63
N ASN A 114 -2.57 4.07 -3.76
CA ASN A 114 -3.88 4.13 -4.41
C ASN A 114 -4.84 3.26 -3.61
N GLU A 115 -5.74 3.89 -2.84
CA GLU A 115 -6.54 3.18 -1.85
C GLU A 115 -8.02 3.55 -1.90
N HIS A 116 -8.87 2.60 -1.55
CA HIS A 116 -10.26 2.89 -1.21
C HIS A 116 -10.32 3.66 0.11
N ILE A 117 -11.25 4.60 0.18
CA ILE A 117 -11.46 5.40 1.38
C ILE A 117 -12.96 5.53 1.68
N ARG A 118 -13.26 6.00 2.89
CA ARG A 118 -14.63 6.40 3.21
C ARG A 118 -15.07 7.56 2.32
N ASN A 119 -16.38 7.61 2.00
CA ASN A 119 -16.95 8.79 1.36
C ASN A 119 -16.92 9.96 2.37
N ARG A 120 -16.27 11.05 1.96
CA ARG A 120 -16.09 12.27 2.75
C ARG A 120 -17.31 13.18 2.56
N CYS A 121 -18.50 12.70 2.99
CA CYS A 121 -19.78 13.37 2.78
C CYS A 121 -19.85 14.79 3.37
N GLU A 122 -18.95 15.12 4.30
CA GLU A 122 -18.79 16.44 4.89
C GLU A 122 -18.07 17.44 3.98
N THR A 123 -17.44 16.99 2.89
CA THR A 123 -16.76 17.84 1.92
C THR A 123 -17.68 18.27 0.78
N LYS A 124 -17.27 19.29 0.03
CA LYS A 124 -18.04 19.81 -1.12
C LYS A 124 -18.34 18.75 -2.20
N ASN A 125 -17.42 17.79 -2.37
CA ASN A 125 -17.52 16.77 -3.42
C ASN A 125 -18.07 15.45 -2.90
N GLY A 126 -18.25 15.30 -1.59
CA GLY A 126 -18.81 14.11 -0.96
C GLY A 126 -20.32 14.04 -1.05
N SER A 127 -20.90 12.89 -0.70
CA SER A 127 -22.33 12.64 -0.79
C SER A 127 -22.83 11.85 0.42
N TYR A 128 -23.79 12.40 1.17
CA TYR A 128 -24.43 11.68 2.27
C TYR A 128 -25.19 10.43 1.80
N LEU A 129 -25.77 10.47 0.61
CA LEU A 129 -26.41 9.29 0.01
C LEU A 129 -25.38 8.21 -0.29
N ALA A 130 -24.27 8.57 -0.94
CA ALA A 130 -23.19 7.64 -1.23
C ALA A 130 -22.58 7.07 0.05
N ARG A 131 -22.40 7.88 1.09
CA ARG A 131 -21.94 7.43 2.40
C ARG A 131 -22.87 6.41 3.04
N THR A 132 -24.19 6.61 2.91
CA THR A 132 -25.19 5.65 3.39
C THR A 132 -25.12 4.34 2.60
N VAL A 133 -25.04 4.42 1.28
CA VAL A 133 -24.87 3.22 0.42
C VAL A 133 -23.57 2.49 0.77
N GLN A 134 -22.47 3.20 0.99
CA GLN A 134 -21.20 2.62 1.39
C GLN A 134 -21.33 1.80 2.70
N ARG A 135 -22.00 2.34 3.71
CA ARG A 135 -22.27 1.63 4.98
C ARG A 135 -23.13 0.39 4.78
N LEU A 136 -24.15 0.49 3.94
CA LEU A 136 -25.00 -0.67 3.63
C LEU A 136 -24.19 -1.77 2.92
N VAL A 137 -23.38 -1.42 1.95
CA VAL A 137 -22.50 -2.36 1.25
C VAL A 137 -21.53 -3.05 2.23
N MET A 138 -20.96 -2.32 3.20
CA MET A 138 -20.13 -2.90 4.26
C MET A 138 -20.92 -3.91 5.12
N ILE A 139 -22.14 -3.56 5.54
CA ILE A 139 -23.01 -4.44 6.34
C ILE A 139 -23.38 -5.72 5.56
N PHE A 140 -23.61 -5.61 4.24
CA PHE A 140 -23.96 -6.75 3.39
C PHE A 140 -22.78 -7.60 2.93
N GLY A 141 -21.60 -7.44 3.55
CA GLY A 141 -20.48 -8.38 3.42
C GLY A 141 -19.43 -8.01 2.38
N TRP A 142 -19.28 -6.72 2.07
CA TRP A 142 -18.20 -6.23 1.18
C TRP A 142 -16.82 -6.78 1.57
N GLN A 143 -16.45 -6.74 2.85
CA GLN A 143 -15.16 -7.23 3.32
C GLN A 143 -14.93 -8.71 2.98
N SER A 144 -15.96 -9.53 3.10
CA SER A 144 -15.85 -10.96 2.82
C SER A 144 -15.65 -11.27 1.33
N THR A 145 -16.14 -10.42 0.44
CA THR A 145 -16.04 -10.58 -1.01
C THR A 145 -14.85 -9.85 -1.61
N MET A 146 -14.33 -8.83 -0.93
CA MET A 146 -13.28 -7.94 -1.42
C MET A 146 -11.99 -8.03 -0.59
N ALA A 147 -11.59 -9.26 -0.26
CA ALA A 147 -10.32 -9.58 0.40
C ALA A 147 -10.06 -8.74 1.68
N GLY A 148 -11.08 -8.53 2.50
CA GLY A 148 -10.95 -7.78 3.75
C GLY A 148 -11.00 -6.26 3.60
N CYS A 149 -11.22 -5.73 2.39
CA CYS A 149 -11.27 -4.29 2.15
C CYS A 149 -12.32 -3.60 3.01
N ASP A 150 -11.88 -2.63 3.81
CA ASP A 150 -12.74 -1.77 4.63
C ASP A 150 -12.85 -0.38 3.98
N LEU A 151 -14.03 -0.09 3.45
CA LEU A 151 -14.34 1.18 2.79
C LEU A 151 -14.52 2.34 3.77
N GLU A 152 -14.54 2.09 5.08
CA GLU A 152 -14.76 3.13 6.07
C GLU A 152 -13.47 3.79 6.58
N ARG A 153 -12.31 3.39 6.04
CA ARG A 153 -10.99 3.89 6.45
C ARG A 153 -10.67 5.26 5.86
N ASP A 154 -10.04 6.11 6.67
CA ASP A 154 -9.43 7.37 6.26
C ASP A 154 -7.92 7.18 5.99
N THR A 155 -7.59 6.33 5.00
CA THR A 155 -6.21 5.92 4.74
C THR A 155 -5.26 7.09 4.50
N ALA A 156 -5.72 8.14 3.79
CA ALA A 156 -4.89 9.33 3.57
C ALA A 156 -4.56 10.05 4.89
N ASP A 157 -5.52 10.14 5.80
CA ASP A 157 -5.32 10.77 7.11
C ASP A 157 -4.39 9.92 8.00
N TYR A 158 -4.44 8.58 7.87
CA TYR A 158 -3.52 7.69 8.59
C TYR A 158 -2.07 7.86 8.09
N ILE A 159 -1.88 7.99 6.78
CA ILE A 159 -0.55 8.25 6.20
C ILE A 159 -0.05 9.63 6.64
N GLU A 160 -0.90 10.65 6.60
CA GLU A 160 -0.55 12.00 7.04
C GLU A 160 -0.04 12.02 8.49
N GLN A 161 -0.67 11.24 9.39
CA GLN A 161 -0.33 11.19 10.80
C GLN A 161 0.90 10.29 11.11
N ALA A 162 1.29 9.42 10.19
CA ALA A 162 2.33 8.41 10.41
C ALA A 162 3.76 8.92 10.26
N GLY A 163 3.98 10.12 9.71
CA GLY A 163 5.33 10.65 9.48
C GLY A 163 5.39 12.16 9.37
N GLU A 164 6.61 12.67 9.33
CA GLU A 164 6.90 14.05 8.99
C GLU A 164 7.16 14.14 7.49
N TRP A 165 6.33 14.93 6.80
CA TRP A 165 6.31 15.00 5.35
C TRP A 165 6.78 16.37 4.86
N GLU A 166 7.74 16.39 3.94
CA GLU A 166 8.25 17.61 3.32
C GLU A 166 7.33 18.09 2.18
N ASP A 167 6.80 17.13 1.40
CA ASP A 167 5.91 17.41 0.27
C ASP A 167 4.89 16.30 0.08
N LYS A 168 3.76 16.64 -0.55
CA LYS A 168 2.71 15.67 -0.85
C LYS A 168 1.89 16.08 -2.06
N ARG A 169 1.35 15.09 -2.74
CA ARG A 169 0.35 15.28 -3.78
C ARG A 169 -0.74 14.23 -3.66
N LEU A 170 -1.98 14.66 -3.49
CA LEU A 170 -3.15 13.80 -3.35
C LEU A 170 -4.18 14.13 -4.43
N THR A 171 -4.81 13.09 -4.95
CA THR A 171 -5.95 13.21 -5.86
C THR A 171 -7.06 12.31 -5.36
N TYR A 172 -8.21 12.90 -5.07
CA TYR A 172 -9.42 12.18 -4.71
C TYR A 172 -10.27 11.95 -5.96
N VAL A 173 -10.75 10.73 -6.14
CA VAL A 173 -11.49 10.31 -7.33
C VAL A 173 -12.82 9.72 -6.90
N THR A 174 -13.86 10.00 -7.68
CA THR A 174 -15.23 9.50 -7.43
C THR A 174 -15.73 9.82 -6.02
N GLU A 175 -15.38 10.98 -5.47
CA GLU A 175 -15.77 11.41 -4.12
C GLU A 175 -17.29 11.39 -3.88
N TRP A 176 -18.06 11.54 -4.94
CA TRP A 176 -19.52 11.44 -4.95
C TRP A 176 -20.07 10.00 -4.90
N ALA A 177 -19.20 8.99 -5.12
CA ALA A 177 -19.58 7.57 -5.21
C ALA A 177 -19.52 6.85 -3.87
N ALA A 178 -20.13 5.66 -3.79
CA ALA A 178 -20.07 4.81 -2.61
C ALA A 178 -18.72 4.11 -2.42
N VAL A 179 -17.89 4.06 -3.46
CA VAL A 179 -16.53 3.50 -3.43
C VAL A 179 -15.55 4.53 -3.97
N PRO A 180 -15.22 5.57 -3.20
CA PRO A 180 -14.23 6.56 -3.60
C PRO A 180 -12.82 6.05 -3.43
N PHE A 181 -11.91 6.67 -4.18
CA PHE A 181 -10.47 6.41 -4.13
C PHE A 181 -9.70 7.67 -3.77
N VAL A 182 -8.55 7.46 -3.17
CA VAL A 182 -7.48 8.45 -3.10
C VAL A 182 -6.20 7.83 -3.64
N PHE A 183 -5.48 8.57 -4.46
CA PHE A 183 -4.14 8.19 -4.86
C PHE A 183 -3.19 9.39 -4.79
N GLY A 184 -1.93 9.09 -4.62
CA GLY A 184 -0.91 10.11 -4.52
C GLY A 184 0.36 9.63 -3.87
N TRP A 185 1.11 10.57 -3.36
CA TRP A 185 2.34 10.30 -2.66
C TRP A 185 2.62 11.34 -1.57
N TYR A 186 3.41 10.92 -0.60
CA TYR A 186 4.04 11.73 0.42
C TYR A 186 5.56 11.57 0.31
N ALA A 187 6.33 12.65 0.40
CA ALA A 187 7.78 12.61 0.51
C ALA A 187 8.18 12.82 1.97
N LYS A 188 8.94 11.87 2.53
CA LYS A 188 9.45 11.95 3.90
C LYS A 188 10.46 13.08 4.01
N HIS A 189 10.42 13.82 5.11
CA HIS A 189 11.41 14.85 5.40
C HIS A 189 12.83 14.28 5.37
N GLY A 190 13.76 15.03 4.75
CA GLY A 190 15.16 14.63 4.56
C GLY A 190 16.04 14.90 5.78
#